data_90d0cf4bb425c4a95f669a83c7344287
#
_entry.id   90d0cf4bb425c4a95f669a83c7344287
#
_cell.length_a   1.000
_cell.length_b   1.000
_cell.length_c   1.000
_cell.angle_alpha   90.00
_cell.angle_beta   90.00
_cell.angle_gamma   90.00
#
_symmetry.space_group_name_H-M   'P 1'
#
loop_
_entity.id
_entity.type
_entity.pdbx_description
1 polymer ?
#
loop_
_entity_poly.entity_id
_entity_poly.type
_entity_poly.pdbx_seq_one_letter_code
_entity_poly.pdbx_strand_id
1 'polypeptide(L)'
;MSQIVLEPGATPLADWCAIYRGSGAILAAGCWSGVRDSAATVARIVARGEPVYGINTGFGKLASVRVDATDLETLQRNIVLSHAAGVGEPMSWQVARLMMALKLASLGQGASGIRPQTLELLQAMLAAGIVPVVPSQGSVGASGDLAPLAHMSAAMIGVGEAFVGGERLPAQQALDRAGLAPVVLGPKEGLALLNGTQYSTANALAALFDAEVLFRSALVTGALATDAARGADTPFDDRIHRLRRHAGQRECAAALRSLLVGSAIRASHRSGDERVQDPYCLRCQPQVMGACLDVLRKAADMLLTEANGVSDNPLIFSDSDEALSGGNFHAEPVAFAADMMALALCEIGSLAERRVAMLVDPALSGLPAFLTPRPGLNSGFMIPQVTAAALVSENKQRAYPASVDSIPTSANQEDHVSMAAHGSRRLLPMVDNVMGVLGIELLCAAQGCDFHAPLGTSPPLEAVRRLLRGQVPHLDEDRHLHPDIEKAIALVRSGAVAAAAGVELPGLAGS
;
A
#
# COMPACT_ATOMS: atom_id res chain seq x y z
N MET A 1 19.42 12.65 0.63
CA MET A 1 18.45 11.56 0.34
C MET A 1 18.91 10.86 -0.93
N SER A 2 18.84 9.54 -1.01
CA SER A 2 19.11 8.80 -2.26
C SER A 2 18.12 9.24 -3.35
N GLN A 3 18.60 9.32 -4.58
CA GLN A 3 17.78 9.71 -5.73
C GLN A 3 17.62 8.50 -6.65
N ILE A 4 16.37 8.13 -6.92
CA ILE A 4 16.01 7.05 -7.84
C ILE A 4 15.90 7.62 -9.25
N VAL A 5 16.52 6.96 -10.21
CA VAL A 5 16.33 7.24 -11.62
C VAL A 5 15.17 6.38 -12.12
N LEU A 6 14.06 7.04 -12.44
CA LEU A 6 12.89 6.37 -13.02
C LEU A 6 13.19 5.97 -14.46
N GLU A 7 13.06 4.69 -14.75
CA GLU A 7 13.06 4.13 -16.09
C GLU A 7 11.61 3.92 -16.55
N PRO A 8 10.99 4.87 -17.24
CA PRO A 8 9.58 4.78 -17.65
C PRO A 8 9.27 3.50 -18.41
N GLY A 9 8.28 2.76 -17.93
CA GLY A 9 7.94 1.43 -18.46
C GLY A 9 8.70 0.25 -17.85
N ALA A 10 9.76 0.49 -17.05
CA ALA A 10 10.63 -0.57 -16.52
C ALA A 10 11.13 -0.31 -15.08
N THR A 11 10.54 0.64 -14.35
CA THR A 11 10.95 0.94 -12.98
C THR A 11 10.63 -0.24 -12.05
N PRO A 12 11.61 -0.80 -11.32
CA PRO A 12 11.41 -1.95 -10.43
C PRO A 12 10.50 -1.63 -9.23
N LEU A 13 9.83 -2.65 -8.68
CA LEU A 13 8.98 -2.51 -7.49
C LEU A 13 9.74 -1.96 -6.28
N ALA A 14 11.01 -2.35 -6.12
CA ALA A 14 11.88 -1.87 -5.04
C ALA A 14 12.13 -0.35 -5.12
N ASP A 15 12.23 0.21 -6.32
CA ASP A 15 12.42 1.63 -6.52
C ASP A 15 11.15 2.43 -6.18
N TRP A 16 9.96 1.91 -6.55
CA TRP A 16 8.68 2.46 -6.11
C TRP A 16 8.55 2.46 -4.57
N CYS A 17 8.97 1.36 -3.94
CA CYS A 17 9.02 1.27 -2.47
C CYS A 17 9.98 2.30 -1.87
N ALA A 18 11.18 2.47 -2.43
CA ALA A 18 12.16 3.45 -1.97
C ALA A 18 11.62 4.89 -2.10
N ILE A 19 10.90 5.21 -3.19
CA ILE A 19 10.24 6.50 -3.37
C ILE A 19 9.16 6.70 -2.31
N TYR A 20 8.31 5.71 -2.06
CA TYR A 20 7.32 5.76 -0.98
C TYR A 20 7.98 6.02 0.38
N ARG A 21 9.11 5.38 0.67
CA ARG A 21 9.89 5.53 1.91
C ARG A 21 10.69 6.82 2.00
N GLY A 22 10.69 7.68 0.97
CA GLY A 22 11.26 9.03 1.03
C GLY A 22 12.43 9.30 0.09
N SER A 23 12.85 8.36 -0.77
CA SER A 23 13.87 8.63 -1.80
C SER A 23 13.38 9.65 -2.82
N GLY A 24 14.26 10.49 -3.38
CA GLY A 24 13.98 11.37 -4.51
C GLY A 24 13.72 10.59 -5.80
N ALA A 25 13.09 11.22 -6.78
CA ALA A 25 12.85 10.62 -8.10
C ALA A 25 13.16 11.61 -9.22
N ILE A 26 13.86 11.14 -10.25
CA ILE A 26 14.13 11.88 -11.50
C ILE A 26 13.90 10.94 -12.68
N LEU A 27 13.57 11.50 -13.84
CA LEU A 27 13.48 10.73 -15.08
C LEU A 27 14.86 10.41 -15.64
N ALA A 28 15.01 9.23 -16.24
CA ALA A 28 16.16 8.85 -17.02
C ALA A 28 16.36 9.83 -18.21
N ALA A 29 17.61 10.15 -18.51
CA ALA A 29 17.94 11.13 -19.55
C ALA A 29 17.41 10.77 -20.94
N GLY A 30 17.29 9.47 -21.24
CA GLY A 30 16.78 8.96 -22.52
C GLY A 30 15.31 9.27 -22.79
N CYS A 31 14.49 9.56 -21.77
CA CYS A 31 13.04 9.77 -21.91
C CYS A 31 12.68 11.09 -22.61
N TRP A 32 13.52 12.10 -22.48
CA TRP A 32 13.22 13.46 -22.91
C TRP A 32 13.07 13.63 -24.43
N SER A 33 13.67 12.77 -25.25
CA SER A 33 13.45 12.81 -26.70
C SER A 33 12.01 12.46 -27.03
N GLY A 34 11.46 11.35 -26.53
CA GLY A 34 10.07 10.96 -26.73
C GLY A 34 9.07 11.98 -26.22
N VAL A 35 9.35 12.62 -25.07
CA VAL A 35 8.53 13.71 -24.56
C VAL A 35 8.48 14.89 -25.53
N ARG A 36 9.64 15.32 -26.08
CA ARG A 36 9.68 16.40 -27.09
C ARG A 36 8.96 16.02 -28.37
N ASP A 37 9.13 14.79 -28.85
CA ASP A 37 8.52 14.32 -30.08
C ASP A 37 7.00 14.27 -29.99
N SER A 38 6.46 13.78 -28.86
CA SER A 38 5.02 13.75 -28.62
C SER A 38 4.41 15.16 -28.46
N ALA A 39 5.12 16.08 -27.81
CA ALA A 39 4.70 17.47 -27.70
C ALA A 39 4.69 18.16 -29.09
N ALA A 40 5.71 17.90 -29.94
CA ALA A 40 5.75 18.40 -31.31
C ALA A 40 4.63 17.83 -32.17
N THR A 41 4.26 16.57 -31.99
CA THR A 41 3.10 15.94 -32.67
C THR A 41 1.80 16.67 -32.29
N VAL A 42 1.56 16.97 -31.00
CA VAL A 42 0.39 17.76 -30.58
C VAL A 42 0.37 19.13 -31.27
N ALA A 43 1.51 19.81 -31.33
CA ALA A 43 1.61 21.12 -32.02
C ALA A 43 1.23 21.01 -33.52
N ARG A 44 1.67 19.95 -34.22
CA ARG A 44 1.29 19.70 -35.60
C ARG A 44 -0.22 19.41 -35.76
N ILE A 45 -0.79 18.61 -34.87
CA ILE A 45 -2.24 18.32 -34.82
C ILE A 45 -3.04 19.61 -34.65
N VAL A 46 -2.66 20.46 -33.73
CA VAL A 46 -3.31 21.77 -33.49
C VAL A 46 -3.23 22.64 -34.76
N ALA A 47 -2.07 22.67 -35.42
CA ALA A 47 -1.85 23.47 -36.66
C ALA A 47 -2.71 22.98 -37.83
N ARG A 48 -3.06 21.69 -37.92
CA ARG A 48 -3.99 21.15 -38.95
C ARG A 48 -5.43 21.64 -38.75
N GLY A 49 -5.80 22.03 -37.52
CA GLY A 49 -7.13 22.56 -37.21
C GLY A 49 -8.25 21.52 -37.21
N GLU A 50 -7.96 20.23 -37.35
CA GLU A 50 -8.96 19.16 -37.22
C GLU A 50 -9.36 18.95 -35.78
N PRO A 51 -10.65 18.64 -35.49
CA PRO A 51 -11.09 18.35 -34.12
C PRO A 51 -10.45 17.04 -33.61
N VAL A 52 -9.68 17.14 -32.54
CA VAL A 52 -9.09 15.98 -31.86
C VAL A 52 -9.41 16.03 -30.38
N TYR A 53 -10.00 14.94 -29.87
CA TYR A 53 -10.41 14.83 -28.48
C TYR A 53 -9.27 15.17 -27.52
N GLY A 54 -9.57 15.97 -26.51
CA GLY A 54 -8.62 16.37 -25.48
C GLY A 54 -7.53 17.35 -25.88
N ILE A 55 -7.46 17.72 -27.16
CA ILE A 55 -6.50 18.70 -27.71
C ILE A 55 -7.19 20.04 -27.96
N ASN A 56 -8.24 20.05 -28.81
CA ASN A 56 -8.98 21.24 -29.23
C ASN A 56 -10.50 21.04 -29.22
N THR A 57 -10.98 20.11 -28.40
CA THR A 57 -12.41 19.89 -28.13
C THR A 57 -12.69 19.97 -26.65
N GLY A 58 -13.97 20.06 -26.27
CA GLY A 58 -14.40 19.81 -24.89
C GLY A 58 -14.13 18.36 -24.47
N PHE A 59 -14.46 18.02 -23.23
CA PHE A 59 -14.13 16.73 -22.60
C PHE A 59 -15.39 15.94 -22.25
N GLY A 60 -15.24 14.59 -22.16
CA GLY A 60 -16.33 13.69 -21.80
C GLY A 60 -17.55 13.88 -22.71
N LYS A 61 -18.70 14.20 -22.15
CA LYS A 61 -19.94 14.43 -22.88
C LYS A 61 -19.87 15.65 -23.83
N LEU A 62 -18.91 16.58 -23.60
CA LEU A 62 -18.70 17.78 -24.41
C LEU A 62 -17.67 17.59 -25.54
N ALA A 63 -17.23 16.36 -25.81
CA ALA A 63 -16.20 16.02 -26.80
C ALA A 63 -16.51 16.49 -28.23
N SER A 64 -17.79 16.70 -28.57
CA SER A 64 -18.23 17.21 -29.88
C SER A 64 -18.11 18.74 -30.05
N VAL A 65 -17.84 19.46 -28.94
CA VAL A 65 -17.73 20.91 -28.96
C VAL A 65 -16.30 21.31 -29.27
N ARG A 66 -16.09 21.94 -30.45
CA ARG A 66 -14.79 22.49 -30.87
C ARG A 66 -14.48 23.78 -30.09
N VAL A 67 -13.21 23.93 -29.70
CA VAL A 67 -12.67 25.12 -29.04
C VAL A 67 -11.66 25.80 -29.95
N ASP A 68 -11.76 27.13 -30.07
CA ASP A 68 -10.87 27.93 -30.90
C ASP A 68 -9.43 27.95 -30.35
N ALA A 69 -8.45 28.09 -31.23
CA ALA A 69 -7.03 28.07 -30.85
C ALA A 69 -6.65 29.11 -29.81
N THR A 70 -7.33 30.25 -29.81
CA THR A 70 -7.16 31.37 -28.83
C THR A 70 -7.61 31.01 -27.42
N ASP A 71 -8.47 30.00 -27.26
CA ASP A 71 -9.06 29.61 -25.98
C ASP A 71 -8.47 28.33 -25.41
N LEU A 72 -7.51 27.71 -26.08
CA LEU A 72 -6.95 26.41 -25.67
C LEU A 72 -6.26 26.46 -24.29
N GLU A 73 -5.50 27.52 -23.97
CA GLU A 73 -4.89 27.69 -22.66
C GLU A 73 -5.97 27.82 -21.56
N THR A 74 -7.01 28.62 -21.83
CA THR A 74 -8.16 28.78 -20.92
C THR A 74 -8.86 27.44 -20.72
N LEU A 75 -9.06 26.65 -21.77
CA LEU A 75 -9.63 25.32 -21.69
C LEU A 75 -8.83 24.40 -20.79
N GLN A 76 -7.51 24.32 -20.98
CA GLN A 76 -6.64 23.44 -20.17
C GLN A 76 -6.59 23.87 -18.68
N ARG A 77 -6.56 25.17 -18.43
CA ARG A 77 -6.67 25.70 -17.07
C ARG A 77 -8.02 25.38 -16.43
N ASN A 78 -9.11 25.60 -17.14
CA ASN A 78 -10.47 25.40 -16.64
C ASN A 78 -10.77 23.92 -16.34
N ILE A 79 -10.25 22.97 -17.12
CA ILE A 79 -10.42 21.56 -16.79
C ILE A 79 -9.75 21.22 -15.46
N VAL A 80 -8.55 21.72 -15.19
CA VAL A 80 -7.88 21.50 -13.90
C VAL A 80 -8.73 22.08 -12.76
N LEU A 81 -9.19 23.31 -12.88
CA LEU A 81 -9.96 23.99 -11.84
C LEU A 81 -11.30 23.32 -11.56
N SER A 82 -12.05 22.98 -12.61
CA SER A 82 -13.38 22.37 -12.49
C SER A 82 -13.34 20.93 -11.96
N HIS A 83 -12.24 20.22 -12.14
CA HIS A 83 -12.05 18.84 -11.68
C HIS A 83 -11.39 18.76 -10.30
N ALA A 84 -10.79 19.82 -9.78
CA ALA A 84 -10.26 19.88 -8.41
C ALA A 84 -11.41 20.00 -7.38
N ALA A 85 -12.26 18.97 -7.33
CA ALA A 85 -13.52 18.94 -6.57
C ALA A 85 -13.55 17.80 -5.52
N GLY A 86 -12.38 17.27 -5.12
CA GLY A 86 -12.26 16.25 -4.10
C GLY A 86 -12.62 16.75 -2.71
N VAL A 87 -12.99 15.80 -1.81
CA VAL A 87 -13.37 16.07 -0.42
C VAL A 87 -12.66 15.11 0.53
N GLY A 88 -12.83 15.31 1.82
CA GLY A 88 -12.25 14.46 2.89
C GLY A 88 -10.85 14.91 3.32
N GLU A 89 -10.29 14.17 4.25
CA GLU A 89 -8.94 14.42 4.76
C GLU A 89 -7.88 14.30 3.64
N PRO A 90 -6.82 15.08 3.70
CA PRO A 90 -5.72 14.95 2.75
C PRO A 90 -5.11 13.55 2.76
N MET A 91 -4.67 13.08 1.59
CA MET A 91 -3.76 11.93 1.50
C MET A 91 -2.52 12.18 2.34
N SER A 92 -1.91 11.08 2.87
CA SER A 92 -0.58 11.22 3.46
C SER A 92 0.41 11.75 2.42
N TRP A 93 1.36 12.56 2.86
CA TRP A 93 2.35 13.16 1.96
C TRP A 93 3.19 12.09 1.22
N GLN A 94 3.41 10.93 1.85
CA GLN A 94 4.14 9.81 1.22
C GLN A 94 3.38 9.25 0.03
N VAL A 95 2.06 9.02 0.19
CA VAL A 95 1.22 8.50 -0.89
C VAL A 95 1.03 9.53 -2.00
N ALA A 96 0.81 10.79 -1.65
CA ALA A 96 0.69 11.87 -2.64
C ALA A 96 1.99 12.05 -3.45
N ARG A 97 3.14 11.94 -2.79
CA ARG A 97 4.46 11.97 -3.43
C ARG A 97 4.68 10.78 -4.36
N LEU A 98 4.26 9.57 -3.96
CA LEU A 98 4.30 8.39 -4.82
C LEU A 98 3.39 8.58 -6.04
N MET A 99 2.20 9.15 -5.87
CA MET A 99 1.29 9.50 -6.97
C MET A 99 1.95 10.47 -7.98
N MET A 100 2.66 11.51 -7.49
CA MET A 100 3.42 12.41 -8.37
C MET A 100 4.51 11.68 -9.16
N ALA A 101 5.26 10.78 -8.51
CA ALA A 101 6.32 10.01 -9.16
C ALA A 101 5.78 9.03 -10.21
N LEU A 102 4.66 8.37 -9.93
CA LEU A 102 3.95 7.53 -10.90
C LEU A 102 3.47 8.35 -12.11
N LYS A 103 2.95 9.56 -11.87
CA LYS A 103 2.54 10.46 -12.95
C LYS A 103 3.75 10.93 -13.77
N LEU A 104 4.84 11.28 -13.11
CA LEU A 104 6.08 11.65 -13.76
C LEU A 104 6.59 10.54 -14.69
N ALA A 105 6.62 9.29 -14.22
CA ALA A 105 7.07 8.14 -15.02
C ALA A 105 6.13 7.85 -16.18
N SER A 106 4.80 7.88 -15.98
CA SER A 106 3.82 7.66 -17.04
C SER A 106 3.96 8.69 -18.17
N LEU A 107 4.05 9.97 -17.83
CA LEU A 107 4.25 11.06 -18.78
C LEU A 107 5.63 11.01 -19.46
N GLY A 108 6.64 10.53 -18.75
CA GLY A 108 8.01 10.34 -19.24
C GLY A 108 8.15 9.30 -20.35
N GLN A 109 7.13 8.46 -20.58
CA GLN A 109 7.13 7.52 -21.71
C GLN A 109 6.96 8.20 -23.10
N GLY A 110 6.64 9.50 -23.11
CA GLY A 110 6.58 10.25 -24.37
C GLY A 110 5.35 9.94 -25.24
N ALA A 111 4.26 9.44 -24.64
CA ALA A 111 3.00 9.15 -25.34
C ALA A 111 1.84 10.08 -24.94
N SER A 112 2.08 11.10 -24.13
CA SER A 112 1.02 11.94 -23.55
C SER A 112 0.91 13.33 -24.18
N GLY A 113 1.87 13.73 -25.01
CA GLY A 113 1.87 15.05 -25.65
C GLY A 113 2.13 16.22 -24.72
N ILE A 114 2.72 15.95 -23.54
CA ILE A 114 3.08 16.98 -22.57
C ILE A 114 4.39 17.67 -22.96
N ARG A 115 4.49 18.99 -22.77
CA ARG A 115 5.71 19.74 -23.03
C ARG A 115 6.78 19.46 -21.96
N PRO A 116 8.08 19.49 -22.34
CA PRO A 116 9.19 19.28 -21.39
C PRO A 116 9.08 20.17 -20.15
N GLN A 117 8.80 21.45 -20.31
CA GLN A 117 8.73 22.40 -19.19
C GLN A 117 7.68 22.05 -18.14
N THR A 118 6.55 21.45 -18.53
CA THR A 118 5.49 21.03 -17.61
C THR A 118 5.95 19.80 -16.82
N LEU A 119 6.63 18.88 -17.49
CA LEU A 119 7.19 17.68 -16.85
C LEU A 119 8.39 18.01 -15.96
N GLU A 120 9.25 18.95 -16.38
CA GLU A 120 10.35 19.49 -15.59
C GLU A 120 9.86 20.13 -14.28
N LEU A 121 8.76 20.88 -14.31
CA LEU A 121 8.15 21.45 -13.11
C LEU A 121 7.70 20.36 -12.15
N LEU A 122 7.01 19.31 -12.62
CA LEU A 122 6.58 18.20 -11.77
C LEU A 122 7.78 17.50 -11.12
N GLN A 123 8.85 17.27 -11.88
CA GLN A 123 10.09 16.71 -11.35
C GLN A 123 10.78 17.64 -10.34
N ALA A 124 10.81 18.95 -10.60
CA ALA A 124 11.39 19.95 -9.70
C ALA A 124 10.60 20.05 -8.38
N MET A 125 9.27 19.97 -8.42
CA MET A 125 8.42 19.93 -7.21
C MET A 125 8.74 18.69 -6.37
N LEU A 126 8.88 17.51 -6.98
CA LEU A 126 9.29 16.29 -6.29
C LEU A 126 10.67 16.45 -5.63
N ALA A 127 11.62 17.01 -6.34
CA ALA A 127 13.00 17.24 -5.84
C ALA A 127 13.02 18.25 -4.68
N ALA A 128 12.19 19.29 -4.74
CA ALA A 128 12.05 20.32 -3.71
C ALA A 128 11.18 19.88 -2.51
N GLY A 129 10.59 18.68 -2.56
CA GLY A 129 9.69 18.20 -1.50
C GLY A 129 8.37 18.97 -1.42
N ILE A 130 7.94 19.58 -2.53
CA ILE A 130 6.64 20.23 -2.66
C ILE A 130 5.62 19.16 -3.03
N VAL A 131 4.75 18.81 -2.08
CA VAL A 131 3.73 17.77 -2.26
C VAL A 131 2.34 18.39 -2.20
N PRO A 132 1.55 18.36 -3.29
CA PRO A 132 0.20 18.91 -3.31
C PRO A 132 -0.70 18.34 -2.23
N VAL A 133 -1.56 19.18 -1.64
CA VAL A 133 -2.62 18.73 -0.75
C VAL A 133 -3.76 18.15 -1.59
N VAL A 134 -3.94 16.86 -1.52
CA VAL A 134 -4.93 16.12 -2.31
C VAL A 134 -5.96 15.51 -1.38
N PRO A 135 -7.23 15.92 -1.44
CA PRO A 135 -8.32 15.29 -0.70
C PRO A 135 -8.48 13.82 -1.08
N SER A 136 -8.75 12.97 -0.09
CA SER A 136 -8.73 11.52 -0.28
C SER A 136 -9.97 10.93 -0.96
N GLN A 137 -11.01 11.71 -1.25
CA GLN A 137 -12.25 11.22 -1.85
C GLN A 137 -12.66 12.11 -3.03
N GLY A 138 -13.13 11.49 -4.11
CA GLY A 138 -13.59 12.22 -5.32
C GLY A 138 -13.34 11.48 -6.63
N SER A 139 -12.80 10.24 -6.59
CA SER A 139 -12.63 9.42 -7.78
C SER A 139 -13.40 8.10 -7.66
N VAL A 140 -13.87 7.60 -8.78
CA VAL A 140 -14.45 6.27 -8.95
C VAL A 140 -13.59 5.36 -9.86
N GLY A 141 -12.43 5.85 -10.30
CA GLY A 141 -11.51 5.10 -11.16
C GLY A 141 -12.07 4.83 -12.56
N ALA A 142 -12.92 5.70 -13.09
CA ALA A 142 -13.57 5.55 -14.39
C ALA A 142 -12.72 6.12 -15.54
N SER A 143 -12.67 7.45 -15.68
CA SER A 143 -11.78 8.16 -16.60
C SER A 143 -10.39 8.36 -15.97
N GLY A 144 -9.93 7.41 -15.19
CA GLY A 144 -8.85 7.56 -14.25
C GLY A 144 -9.27 8.36 -13.01
N ASP A 145 -8.28 8.82 -12.28
CA ASP A 145 -8.42 9.48 -10.99
C ASP A 145 -8.49 11.02 -11.15
N LEU A 146 -9.51 11.52 -11.86
CA LEU A 146 -9.59 12.93 -12.31
C LEU A 146 -9.45 13.92 -11.16
N ALA A 147 -10.29 13.83 -10.12
CA ALA A 147 -10.29 14.82 -9.06
C ALA A 147 -8.97 14.85 -8.24
N PRO A 148 -8.40 13.73 -7.77
CA PRO A 148 -7.10 13.74 -7.09
C PRO A 148 -5.97 14.31 -7.95
N LEU A 149 -5.90 13.90 -9.22
CA LEU A 149 -4.89 14.39 -10.17
C LEU A 149 -5.11 15.86 -10.51
N ALA A 150 -6.35 16.35 -10.50
CA ALA A 150 -6.66 17.78 -10.65
C ALA A 150 -6.13 18.61 -9.48
N HIS A 151 -6.27 18.14 -8.24
CA HIS A 151 -5.66 18.81 -7.09
C HIS A 151 -4.13 18.86 -7.19
N MET A 152 -3.50 17.76 -7.65
CA MET A 152 -2.06 17.75 -7.94
C MET A 152 -1.70 18.80 -9.00
N SER A 153 -2.44 18.83 -10.09
CA SER A 153 -2.20 19.73 -11.23
C SER A 153 -2.50 21.18 -10.92
N ALA A 154 -3.49 21.44 -10.05
CA ALA A 154 -3.80 22.79 -9.56
C ALA A 154 -2.59 23.40 -8.85
N ALA A 155 -1.85 22.63 -8.04
CA ALA A 155 -0.64 23.12 -7.40
C ALA A 155 0.44 23.51 -8.43
N MET A 156 0.55 22.80 -9.56
CA MET A 156 1.48 23.12 -10.65
C MET A 156 1.17 24.46 -11.35
N ILE A 157 -0.09 24.87 -11.36
CA ILE A 157 -0.54 26.18 -11.90
C ILE A 157 -0.69 27.26 -10.81
N GLY A 158 -0.14 27.03 -9.61
CA GLY A 158 -0.14 27.99 -8.50
C GLY A 158 -1.45 28.09 -7.72
N VAL A 159 -2.39 27.14 -7.91
CA VAL A 159 -3.71 27.14 -7.27
C VAL A 159 -3.79 26.00 -6.24
N GLY A 160 -4.57 26.20 -5.17
CA GLY A 160 -4.72 25.23 -4.09
C GLY A 160 -3.57 25.30 -3.09
N GLU A 161 -3.19 24.15 -2.51
CA GLU A 161 -2.25 24.11 -1.41
C GLU A 161 -1.22 22.97 -1.61
N ALA A 162 -0.06 23.08 -0.97
CA ALA A 162 0.96 22.04 -0.93
C ALA A 162 1.63 21.97 0.44
N PHE A 163 2.17 20.79 0.78
CA PHE A 163 3.05 20.59 1.91
C PHE A 163 4.50 20.86 1.50
N VAL A 164 5.23 21.60 2.33
CA VAL A 164 6.68 21.84 2.21
C VAL A 164 7.30 21.67 3.59
N GLY A 165 8.13 20.65 3.78
CA GLY A 165 8.75 20.38 5.08
C GLY A 165 7.75 20.14 6.22
N GLY A 166 6.56 19.64 5.92
CA GLY A 166 5.47 19.39 6.88
C GLY A 166 4.54 20.60 7.10
N GLU A 167 4.87 21.77 6.58
CA GLU A 167 4.00 22.96 6.62
C GLU A 167 3.05 22.97 5.42
N ARG A 168 1.78 23.27 5.65
CA ARG A 168 0.74 23.43 4.62
C ARG A 168 0.65 24.89 4.19
N LEU A 169 0.86 25.15 2.90
CA LEU A 169 0.96 26.48 2.31
C LEU A 169 0.09 26.60 1.06
N PRO A 170 -0.34 27.82 0.69
CA PRO A 170 -0.84 28.09 -0.66
C PRO A 170 0.20 27.62 -1.70
N ALA A 171 -0.26 26.96 -2.78
CA ALA A 171 0.62 26.35 -3.78
C ALA A 171 1.60 27.38 -4.42
N GLN A 172 1.12 28.60 -4.70
CA GLN A 172 1.99 29.68 -5.21
C GLN A 172 3.16 29.94 -4.25
N GLN A 173 2.89 30.07 -2.94
CA GLN A 173 3.94 30.32 -1.96
C GLN A 173 4.92 29.14 -1.83
N ALA A 174 4.42 27.91 -1.97
CA ALA A 174 5.24 26.72 -1.96
C ALA A 174 6.21 26.69 -3.16
N LEU A 175 5.73 27.06 -4.36
CA LEU A 175 6.56 27.20 -5.55
C LEU A 175 7.59 28.33 -5.40
N ASP A 176 7.16 29.52 -4.94
CA ASP A 176 8.04 30.68 -4.74
C ASP A 176 9.18 30.38 -3.79
N ARG A 177 8.92 29.64 -2.69
CA ARG A 177 9.98 29.21 -1.73
C ARG A 177 11.07 28.34 -2.38
N ALA A 178 10.73 27.59 -3.41
CA ALA A 178 11.66 26.75 -4.16
C ALA A 178 12.27 27.45 -5.38
N GLY A 179 11.91 28.70 -5.65
CA GLY A 179 12.31 29.42 -6.84
C GLY A 179 11.69 28.85 -8.13
N LEU A 180 10.54 28.19 -8.03
CA LEU A 180 9.80 27.61 -9.15
C LEU A 180 8.66 28.54 -9.58
N ALA A 181 8.40 28.62 -10.87
CA ALA A 181 7.26 29.36 -11.41
C ALA A 181 6.13 28.41 -11.77
N PRO A 182 4.85 28.79 -11.54
CA PRO A 182 3.70 28.06 -12.05
C PRO A 182 3.76 27.91 -13.57
N VAL A 183 3.28 26.79 -14.07
CA VAL A 183 3.19 26.52 -15.52
C VAL A 183 1.89 27.05 -16.09
N VAL A 184 1.96 27.62 -17.31
CA VAL A 184 0.79 27.88 -18.15
C VAL A 184 0.62 26.65 -19.05
N LEU A 185 -0.53 25.95 -18.91
CA LEU A 185 -0.80 24.71 -19.61
C LEU A 185 -1.11 24.95 -21.09
N GLY A 186 -0.41 24.23 -21.97
CA GLY A 186 -0.69 24.20 -23.40
C GLY A 186 -1.73 23.13 -23.79
N PRO A 187 -2.08 23.06 -25.09
CA PRO A 187 -3.03 22.06 -25.60
C PRO A 187 -2.71 20.65 -25.13
N LYS A 188 -3.73 19.88 -24.74
CA LYS A 188 -3.65 18.52 -24.18
C LYS A 188 -3.10 18.42 -22.75
N GLU A 189 -2.32 19.36 -22.23
CA GLU A 189 -1.59 19.22 -20.97
C GLU A 189 -2.50 19.10 -19.74
N GLY A 190 -3.62 19.81 -19.72
CA GLY A 190 -4.61 19.68 -18.65
C GLY A 190 -5.10 18.24 -18.55
N LEU A 191 -5.55 17.66 -19.68
CA LEU A 191 -6.03 16.28 -19.70
C LEU A 191 -4.89 15.26 -19.44
N ALA A 192 -3.69 15.46 -19.98
CA ALA A 192 -2.54 14.59 -19.74
C ALA A 192 -2.19 14.52 -18.23
N LEU A 193 -2.31 15.61 -17.51
CA LEU A 193 -2.05 15.66 -16.06
C LEU A 193 -3.16 15.01 -15.24
N LEU A 194 -4.42 15.18 -15.62
CA LEU A 194 -5.60 14.72 -14.88
C LEU A 194 -5.96 13.27 -15.14
N ASN A 195 -5.73 12.77 -16.35
CA ASN A 195 -6.19 11.47 -16.78
C ASN A 195 -5.17 10.38 -16.43
N GLY A 196 -5.62 9.30 -15.81
CA GLY A 196 -4.77 8.19 -15.42
C GLY A 196 -5.08 7.62 -14.03
N THR A 197 -4.44 6.52 -13.69
CA THR A 197 -4.75 5.67 -12.53
C THR A 197 -3.83 5.89 -11.33
N GLN A 198 -3.03 6.96 -11.35
CA GLN A 198 -1.91 7.13 -10.42
C GLN A 198 -2.31 7.30 -8.95
N TYR A 199 -3.51 7.86 -8.66
CA TYR A 199 -4.02 7.94 -7.30
C TYR A 199 -4.36 6.56 -6.73
N SER A 200 -5.14 5.78 -7.47
CA SER A 200 -5.54 4.43 -7.08
C SER A 200 -4.30 3.52 -6.95
N THR A 201 -3.38 3.60 -7.93
CA THR A 201 -2.13 2.83 -7.92
C THR A 201 -1.22 3.21 -6.76
N ALA A 202 -1.09 4.50 -6.43
CA ALA A 202 -0.27 4.95 -5.29
C ALA A 202 -0.80 4.45 -3.95
N ASN A 203 -2.12 4.49 -3.73
CA ASN A 203 -2.73 3.95 -2.51
C ASN A 203 -2.53 2.43 -2.40
N ALA A 204 -2.73 1.69 -3.50
CA ALA A 204 -2.55 0.25 -3.51
C ALA A 204 -1.08 -0.17 -3.30
N LEU A 205 -0.11 0.50 -3.95
CA LEU A 205 1.32 0.25 -3.75
C LEU A 205 1.77 0.58 -2.34
N ALA A 206 1.35 1.70 -1.76
CA ALA A 206 1.66 2.05 -0.38
C ALA A 206 1.19 0.97 0.59
N ALA A 207 -0.07 0.53 0.43
CA ALA A 207 -0.62 -0.56 1.22
C ALA A 207 0.12 -1.89 0.99
N LEU A 208 0.56 -2.19 -0.24
CA LEU A 208 1.33 -3.39 -0.58
C LEU A 208 2.69 -3.41 0.14
N PHE A 209 3.41 -2.29 0.14
CA PHE A 209 4.70 -2.17 0.81
C PHE A 209 4.58 -2.33 2.33
N ASP A 210 3.53 -1.79 2.91
CA ASP A 210 3.26 -1.95 4.35
C ASP A 210 2.72 -3.35 4.66
N ALA A 211 1.97 -3.98 3.75
CA ALA A 211 1.52 -5.37 3.86
C ALA A 211 2.71 -6.36 3.86
N GLU A 212 3.77 -6.11 3.13
CA GLU A 212 4.99 -6.94 3.19
C GLU A 212 5.64 -6.88 4.58
N VAL A 213 5.75 -5.68 5.16
CA VAL A 213 6.33 -5.50 6.51
C VAL A 213 5.51 -6.23 7.57
N LEU A 214 4.18 -6.06 7.55
CA LEU A 214 3.30 -6.75 8.50
C LEU A 214 3.27 -8.26 8.28
N PHE A 215 3.33 -8.74 7.03
CA PHE A 215 3.34 -10.16 6.71
C PHE A 215 4.55 -10.87 7.33
N ARG A 216 5.74 -10.30 7.14
CA ARG A 216 6.98 -10.82 7.75
C ARG A 216 6.89 -10.82 9.28
N SER A 217 6.37 -9.76 9.88
CA SER A 217 6.15 -9.67 11.32
C SER A 217 5.13 -10.71 11.80
N ALA A 218 4.06 -10.98 11.03
CA ALA A 218 3.04 -11.97 11.35
C ALA A 218 3.58 -13.42 11.39
N LEU A 219 4.58 -13.75 10.57
CA LEU A 219 5.26 -15.05 10.67
C LEU A 219 6.04 -15.17 11.98
N VAL A 220 6.68 -14.10 12.41
CA VAL A 220 7.46 -14.07 13.66
C VAL A 220 6.55 -14.14 14.88
N THR A 221 5.50 -13.31 14.94
CA THR A 221 4.53 -13.32 16.05
C THR A 221 3.78 -14.64 16.11
N GLY A 222 3.44 -15.22 14.94
CA GLY A 222 2.81 -16.53 14.85
C GLY A 222 3.70 -17.67 15.34
N ALA A 223 4.99 -17.64 15.06
CA ALA A 223 5.96 -18.61 15.60
C ALA A 223 6.11 -18.44 17.13
N LEU A 224 6.20 -17.20 17.62
CA LEU A 224 6.27 -16.91 19.03
C LEU A 224 5.01 -17.36 19.78
N ALA A 225 3.82 -17.12 19.20
CA ALA A 225 2.53 -17.59 19.73
C ALA A 225 2.46 -19.13 19.76
N THR A 226 3.03 -19.80 18.76
CA THR A 226 3.11 -21.26 18.71
C THR A 226 3.94 -21.79 19.88
N ASP A 227 5.10 -21.20 20.13
CA ASP A 227 5.98 -21.62 21.21
C ASP A 227 5.37 -21.31 22.60
N ALA A 228 4.77 -20.11 22.76
CA ALA A 228 4.04 -19.71 23.97
C ALA A 228 2.92 -20.69 24.33
N ALA A 229 2.18 -21.18 23.34
CA ALA A 229 1.11 -22.15 23.53
C ALA A 229 1.61 -23.60 23.62
N ARG A 230 2.92 -23.85 23.63
CA ARG A 230 3.50 -25.19 23.52
C ARG A 230 2.97 -25.96 22.32
N GLY A 231 2.91 -25.29 21.17
CA GLY A 231 2.46 -25.88 19.92
C GLY A 231 3.52 -26.78 19.27
N ALA A 232 3.09 -27.70 18.43
CA ALA A 232 3.97 -28.63 17.72
C ALA A 232 4.61 -27.98 16.49
N ASP A 233 5.88 -28.32 16.22
CA ASP A 233 6.61 -27.94 15.00
C ASP A 233 6.42 -28.94 13.83
N THR A 234 5.87 -30.12 14.12
CA THR A 234 5.58 -31.18 13.14
C THR A 234 4.72 -30.70 11.95
N PRO A 235 3.69 -29.85 12.13
CA PRO A 235 2.91 -29.34 11.02
C PRO A 235 3.70 -28.51 10.00
N PHE A 236 4.90 -28.09 10.35
CA PHE A 236 5.78 -27.28 9.48
C PHE A 236 6.81 -28.11 8.73
N ASP A 237 6.78 -29.47 8.84
CA ASP A 237 7.70 -30.37 8.14
C ASP A 237 7.60 -30.18 6.62
N ASP A 238 8.76 -30.00 5.97
CA ASP A 238 8.85 -29.71 4.54
C ASP A 238 8.21 -30.79 3.64
N ARG A 239 8.21 -32.04 4.09
CA ARG A 239 7.61 -33.16 3.36
C ARG A 239 6.11 -32.95 3.13
N ILE A 240 5.40 -32.37 4.10
CA ILE A 240 3.97 -32.05 4.01
C ILE A 240 3.74 -31.03 2.89
N HIS A 241 4.54 -29.95 2.89
CA HIS A 241 4.32 -28.79 2.02
C HIS A 241 4.80 -29.05 0.59
N ARG A 242 5.84 -29.87 0.40
CA ARG A 242 6.27 -30.34 -0.92
C ARG A 242 5.19 -31.12 -1.66
N LEU A 243 4.41 -31.94 -0.97
CA LEU A 243 3.31 -32.71 -1.56
C LEU A 243 2.18 -31.80 -2.08
N ARG A 244 1.94 -30.66 -1.43
CA ARG A 244 0.88 -29.74 -1.84
C ARG A 244 1.33 -28.72 -2.89
N ARG A 245 2.62 -28.44 -3.03
CA ARG A 245 3.30 -27.68 -4.11
C ARG A 245 3.17 -26.17 -4.13
N HIS A 246 2.26 -25.53 -3.38
CA HIS A 246 2.14 -24.05 -3.34
C HIS A 246 3.44 -23.42 -2.83
N ALA A 247 4.00 -22.47 -3.59
CA ALA A 247 5.29 -21.86 -3.27
C ALA A 247 5.25 -21.09 -1.94
N GLY A 248 4.31 -20.19 -1.77
CA GLY A 248 4.17 -19.42 -0.53
C GLY A 248 3.98 -20.30 0.71
N GLN A 249 3.21 -21.41 0.59
CA GLN A 249 3.06 -22.36 1.70
C GLN A 249 4.38 -23.01 2.11
N ARG A 250 5.22 -23.39 1.13
CA ARG A 250 6.54 -24.01 1.39
C ARG A 250 7.49 -23.02 2.06
N GLU A 251 7.52 -21.80 1.57
CA GLU A 251 8.35 -20.72 2.09
C GLU A 251 7.94 -20.33 3.52
N CYS A 252 6.64 -20.18 3.79
CA CYS A 252 6.14 -19.93 5.14
C CYS A 252 6.47 -21.07 6.12
N ALA A 253 6.34 -22.32 5.68
CA ALA A 253 6.71 -23.46 6.51
C ALA A 253 8.21 -23.47 6.82
N ALA A 254 9.06 -23.13 5.85
CA ALA A 254 10.50 -23.05 6.05
C ALA A 254 10.86 -21.94 7.06
N ALA A 255 10.25 -20.76 6.92
CA ALA A 255 10.43 -19.65 7.86
C ALA A 255 10.01 -20.02 9.30
N LEU A 256 8.84 -20.64 9.48
CA LEU A 256 8.33 -21.05 10.79
C LEU A 256 9.25 -22.12 11.43
N ARG A 257 9.76 -23.08 10.65
CA ARG A 257 10.77 -24.04 11.15
C ARG A 257 12.03 -23.32 11.63
N SER A 258 12.56 -22.39 10.81
CA SER A 258 13.79 -21.66 11.14
C SER A 258 13.62 -20.81 12.41
N LEU A 259 12.44 -20.20 12.59
CA LEU A 259 12.11 -19.41 13.77
C LEU A 259 12.06 -20.27 15.05
N LEU A 260 11.67 -21.53 14.98
CA LEU A 260 11.48 -22.40 16.16
C LEU A 260 12.71 -23.28 16.51
N VAL A 261 13.72 -23.29 15.65
CA VAL A 261 14.93 -24.11 15.89
C VAL A 261 15.62 -23.71 17.19
N GLY A 262 15.82 -24.69 18.08
CA GLY A 262 16.53 -24.49 19.34
C GLY A 262 15.66 -24.04 20.51
N SER A 263 14.32 -24.00 20.36
CA SER A 263 13.43 -23.70 21.47
C SER A 263 13.46 -24.77 22.56
N ALA A 264 13.80 -24.38 23.80
CA ALA A 264 13.71 -25.26 24.96
C ALA A 264 12.26 -25.52 25.37
N ILE A 265 11.36 -24.53 25.16
CA ILE A 265 9.92 -24.70 25.35
C ILE A 265 9.43 -25.82 24.44
N ARG A 266 9.70 -25.76 23.15
CA ARG A 266 9.30 -26.82 22.20
C ARG A 266 9.94 -28.19 22.55
N ALA A 267 11.20 -28.19 22.95
CA ALA A 267 11.91 -29.44 23.32
C ALA A 267 11.26 -30.14 24.53
N SER A 268 10.70 -29.38 25.48
CA SER A 268 10.12 -29.88 26.73
C SER A 268 8.88 -30.76 26.56
N HIS A 269 8.20 -30.70 25.42
CA HIS A 269 6.95 -31.44 25.15
C HIS A 269 6.95 -32.21 23.83
N ARG A 270 8.14 -32.56 23.29
CA ARG A 270 8.25 -33.42 22.08
C ARG A 270 7.74 -34.83 22.29
N SER A 271 7.73 -35.30 23.54
CA SER A 271 7.19 -36.59 23.96
C SER A 271 6.27 -36.38 25.15
N GLY A 272 5.18 -37.16 25.22
CA GLY A 272 4.20 -37.05 26.29
C GLY A 272 3.27 -35.82 26.20
N ASP A 273 3.15 -35.22 25.03
CA ASP A 273 2.20 -34.14 24.81
C ASP A 273 0.76 -34.71 24.81
N GLU A 274 -0.09 -34.17 25.66
CA GLU A 274 -1.49 -34.60 25.79
C GLU A 274 -2.32 -34.13 24.57
N ARG A 275 -1.90 -33.09 23.87
CA ARG A 275 -2.53 -32.62 22.65
C ARG A 275 -2.09 -33.44 21.45
N VAL A 276 -2.99 -34.20 20.88
CA VAL A 276 -2.73 -35.00 19.67
C VAL A 276 -2.55 -34.08 18.44
N GLN A 277 -3.30 -32.97 18.39
CA GLN A 277 -3.23 -31.96 17.34
C GLN A 277 -3.49 -30.56 17.91
N ASP A 278 -2.72 -29.58 17.42
CA ASP A 278 -2.97 -28.18 17.69
C ASP A 278 -4.18 -27.63 16.94
N PRO A 279 -4.82 -26.56 17.43
CA PRO A 279 -5.83 -25.80 16.68
C PRO A 279 -5.27 -25.26 15.35
N TYR A 280 -6.15 -24.99 14.40
CA TYR A 280 -5.76 -24.56 13.06
C TYR A 280 -4.97 -23.24 13.05
N CYS A 281 -5.24 -22.32 13.99
CA CYS A 281 -4.50 -21.07 14.09
C CYS A 281 -2.99 -21.26 14.37
N LEU A 282 -2.58 -22.42 14.88
CA LEU A 282 -1.19 -22.84 15.05
C LEU A 282 -0.72 -23.70 13.87
N ARG A 283 -1.38 -24.85 13.62
CA ARG A 283 -0.87 -25.86 12.68
C ARG A 283 -1.10 -25.54 11.21
N CYS A 284 -2.10 -24.71 10.87
CA CYS A 284 -2.41 -24.32 9.49
C CYS A 284 -1.77 -22.99 9.08
N GLN A 285 -0.87 -22.43 9.87
CA GLN A 285 -0.17 -21.16 9.51
C GLN A 285 0.50 -21.25 8.13
N PRO A 286 1.23 -22.29 7.74
CA PRO A 286 1.83 -22.34 6.40
C PRO A 286 0.81 -22.28 5.28
N GLN A 287 -0.34 -22.93 5.44
CA GLN A 287 -1.39 -22.99 4.43
C GLN A 287 -2.07 -21.63 4.24
N VAL A 288 -2.41 -20.96 5.34
CA VAL A 288 -3.13 -19.67 5.31
C VAL A 288 -2.17 -18.54 4.92
N MET A 289 -1.03 -18.42 5.62
CA MET A 289 -0.05 -17.38 5.34
C MET A 289 0.56 -17.53 3.94
N GLY A 290 0.80 -18.78 3.49
CA GLY A 290 1.28 -19.03 2.14
C GLY A 290 0.29 -18.64 1.06
N ALA A 291 -1.01 -18.88 1.27
CA ALA A 291 -2.05 -18.41 0.35
C ALA A 291 -2.10 -16.87 0.30
N CYS A 292 -1.99 -16.20 1.46
CA CYS A 292 -1.89 -14.74 1.52
C CYS A 292 -0.67 -14.21 0.75
N LEU A 293 0.49 -14.85 0.90
CA LEU A 293 1.71 -14.47 0.18
C LEU A 293 1.56 -14.62 -1.33
N ASP A 294 1.04 -15.76 -1.80
CA ASP A 294 0.83 -15.99 -3.22
C ASP A 294 -0.15 -14.96 -3.83
N VAL A 295 -1.19 -14.58 -3.09
CA VAL A 295 -2.15 -13.53 -3.49
C VAL A 295 -1.50 -12.15 -3.52
N LEU A 296 -0.73 -11.78 -2.49
CA LEU A 296 -0.01 -10.50 -2.44
C LEU A 296 1.00 -10.37 -3.59
N ARG A 297 1.71 -11.45 -3.96
CA ARG A 297 2.61 -11.48 -5.11
C ARG A 297 1.87 -11.23 -6.43
N LYS A 298 0.69 -11.83 -6.61
CA LYS A 298 -0.13 -11.58 -7.80
C LYS A 298 -0.61 -10.14 -7.87
N ALA A 299 -1.02 -9.57 -6.76
CA ALA A 299 -1.38 -8.15 -6.69
C ALA A 299 -0.16 -7.26 -6.99
N ALA A 300 1.03 -7.61 -6.50
CA ALA A 300 2.27 -6.89 -6.78
C ALA A 300 2.62 -6.89 -8.28
N ASP A 301 2.49 -8.03 -8.97
CA ASP A 301 2.71 -8.14 -10.43
C ASP A 301 1.75 -7.22 -11.21
N MET A 302 0.46 -7.19 -10.82
CA MET A 302 -0.56 -6.34 -11.45
C MET A 302 -0.26 -4.86 -11.21
N LEU A 303 0.05 -4.48 -9.98
CA LEU A 303 0.34 -3.09 -9.62
C LEU A 303 1.67 -2.60 -10.21
N LEU A 304 2.68 -3.46 -10.34
CA LEU A 304 3.93 -3.11 -11.01
C LEU A 304 3.72 -2.86 -12.50
N THR A 305 2.88 -3.67 -13.15
CA THR A 305 2.49 -3.46 -14.55
C THR A 305 1.79 -2.12 -14.72
N GLU A 306 0.82 -1.82 -13.85
CA GLU A 306 0.08 -0.55 -13.89
C GLU A 306 1.00 0.66 -13.60
N ALA A 307 1.90 0.55 -12.63
CA ALA A 307 2.86 1.61 -12.28
C ALA A 307 3.79 1.99 -13.43
N ASN A 308 4.07 1.04 -14.33
CA ASN A 308 4.89 1.19 -15.51
C ASN A 308 4.08 1.44 -16.79
N GLY A 309 2.76 1.54 -16.68
CA GLY A 309 1.87 1.79 -17.81
C GLY A 309 1.70 3.26 -18.17
N VAL A 310 1.21 3.52 -19.39
CA VAL A 310 0.65 4.82 -19.79
C VAL A 310 -0.86 4.74 -19.68
N SER A 311 -1.43 5.44 -18.74
CA SER A 311 -2.85 5.35 -18.38
C SER A 311 -3.64 6.64 -18.62
N ASP A 312 -3.15 7.54 -19.50
CA ASP A 312 -3.92 8.71 -19.94
C ASP A 312 -4.61 8.48 -21.30
N ASN A 313 -5.31 9.48 -21.81
CA ASN A 313 -6.04 9.47 -23.07
C ASN A 313 -6.27 10.90 -23.58
N PRO A 314 -6.22 11.15 -24.90
CA PRO A 314 -5.74 10.25 -25.95
C PRO A 314 -4.23 10.05 -25.90
N LEU A 315 -3.75 8.96 -26.48
CA LEU A 315 -2.32 8.69 -26.62
C LEU A 315 -1.78 9.28 -27.93
N ILE A 316 -0.55 9.78 -27.89
CA ILE A 316 0.13 10.41 -29.01
C ILE A 316 1.19 9.46 -29.57
N PHE A 317 1.07 9.14 -30.84
CA PHE A 317 1.99 8.29 -31.59
C PHE A 317 2.79 9.16 -32.55
N SER A 318 4.01 9.50 -32.16
CA SER A 318 4.85 10.45 -32.89
C SER A 318 5.33 9.91 -34.25
N ASP A 319 5.52 8.59 -34.36
CA ASP A 319 5.99 7.93 -35.59
C ASP A 319 4.95 7.99 -36.72
N SER A 320 3.66 7.92 -36.37
CA SER A 320 2.54 8.01 -37.33
C SER A 320 1.85 9.37 -37.37
N ASP A 321 2.25 10.29 -36.48
CA ASP A 321 1.67 11.62 -36.30
C ASP A 321 0.17 11.59 -35.98
N GLU A 322 -0.23 10.66 -35.09
CA GLU A 322 -1.61 10.36 -34.75
C GLU A 322 -1.88 10.57 -33.24
N ALA A 323 -3.14 10.89 -32.91
CA ALA A 323 -3.70 10.85 -31.58
C ALA A 323 -4.83 9.82 -31.55
N LEU A 324 -4.68 8.77 -30.75
CA LEU A 324 -5.66 7.69 -30.65
C LEU A 324 -6.36 7.73 -29.28
N SER A 325 -7.69 7.74 -29.34
CA SER A 325 -8.52 7.70 -28.13
C SER A 325 -8.88 6.26 -27.75
N GLY A 326 -8.58 5.86 -26.52
CA GLY A 326 -8.85 4.53 -25.97
C GLY A 326 -9.37 4.60 -24.54
N GLY A 327 -9.10 3.57 -23.72
CA GLY A 327 -9.60 3.42 -22.36
C GLY A 327 -8.54 3.07 -21.31
N ASN A 328 -7.26 3.38 -21.55
CA ASN A 328 -6.17 3.00 -20.64
C ASN A 328 -6.29 3.62 -19.24
N PHE A 329 -7.14 4.60 -19.07
CA PHE A 329 -7.47 5.22 -17.78
C PHE A 329 -8.37 4.37 -16.88
N HIS A 330 -8.99 3.30 -17.41
CA HIS A 330 -9.90 2.48 -16.62
C HIS A 330 -9.13 1.62 -15.61
N ALA A 331 -9.33 1.89 -14.33
CA ALA A 331 -8.50 1.34 -13.26
C ALA A 331 -8.96 -0.04 -12.75
N GLU A 332 -9.66 -0.85 -13.57
CA GLU A 332 -10.13 -2.19 -13.19
C GLU A 332 -9.01 -3.12 -12.71
N PRO A 333 -7.81 -3.16 -13.35
CA PRO A 333 -6.72 -3.97 -12.84
C PRO A 333 -6.30 -3.60 -11.41
N VAL A 334 -6.32 -2.30 -11.08
CA VAL A 334 -6.00 -1.81 -9.74
C VAL A 334 -7.11 -2.19 -8.75
N ALA A 335 -8.38 -2.13 -9.17
CA ALA A 335 -9.51 -2.54 -8.33
C ALA A 335 -9.42 -4.02 -7.94
N PHE A 336 -9.13 -4.90 -8.89
CA PHE A 336 -8.95 -6.33 -8.62
C PHE A 336 -7.74 -6.60 -7.73
N ALA A 337 -6.61 -5.96 -7.98
CA ALA A 337 -5.42 -6.08 -7.12
C ALA A 337 -5.74 -5.64 -5.68
N ALA A 338 -6.46 -4.54 -5.51
CA ALA A 338 -6.85 -4.03 -4.19
C ALA A 338 -7.80 -4.99 -3.46
N ASP A 339 -8.77 -5.58 -4.14
CA ASP A 339 -9.67 -6.57 -3.54
C ASP A 339 -8.92 -7.85 -3.12
N MET A 340 -7.99 -8.34 -3.94
CA MET A 340 -7.11 -9.46 -3.60
C MET A 340 -6.28 -9.14 -2.34
N MET A 341 -5.72 -7.95 -2.24
CA MET A 341 -4.97 -7.52 -1.05
C MET A 341 -5.87 -7.42 0.19
N ALA A 342 -7.09 -6.93 0.05
CA ALA A 342 -8.06 -6.85 1.15
C ALA A 342 -8.37 -8.22 1.74
N LEU A 343 -8.53 -9.26 0.90
CA LEU A 343 -8.71 -10.64 1.35
C LEU A 343 -7.51 -11.15 2.13
N ALA A 344 -6.29 -10.94 1.61
CA ALA A 344 -5.06 -11.38 2.28
C ALA A 344 -4.88 -10.68 3.65
N LEU A 345 -5.13 -9.37 3.74
CA LEU A 345 -5.06 -8.62 4.99
C LEU A 345 -6.08 -9.13 6.02
N CYS A 346 -7.31 -9.44 5.59
CA CYS A 346 -8.32 -10.03 6.47
C CYS A 346 -7.86 -11.36 7.06
N GLU A 347 -7.29 -12.26 6.25
CA GLU A 347 -6.87 -13.58 6.70
C GLU A 347 -5.65 -13.51 7.63
N ILE A 348 -4.67 -12.64 7.33
CA ILE A 348 -3.51 -12.43 8.23
C ILE A 348 -3.99 -11.97 9.60
N GLY A 349 -4.85 -10.94 9.65
CA GLY A 349 -5.40 -10.41 10.90
C GLY A 349 -6.29 -11.43 11.63
N SER A 350 -7.14 -12.14 10.90
CA SER A 350 -8.03 -13.16 11.47
C SER A 350 -7.26 -14.31 12.11
N LEU A 351 -6.20 -14.80 11.45
CA LEU A 351 -5.36 -15.87 11.98
C LEU A 351 -4.61 -15.44 13.25
N ALA A 352 -4.08 -14.21 13.25
CA ALA A 352 -3.39 -13.64 14.41
C ALA A 352 -4.35 -13.45 15.60
N GLU A 353 -5.53 -12.92 15.37
CA GLU A 353 -6.56 -12.74 16.43
C GLU A 353 -6.98 -14.08 17.03
N ARG A 354 -7.14 -15.15 16.23
CA ARG A 354 -7.42 -16.48 16.77
C ARG A 354 -6.30 -17.00 17.67
N ARG A 355 -5.05 -16.68 17.40
CA ARG A 355 -3.94 -17.03 18.29
C ARG A 355 -3.98 -16.21 19.60
N VAL A 356 -4.29 -14.91 19.51
CA VAL A 356 -4.51 -14.08 20.72
C VAL A 356 -5.62 -14.66 21.58
N ALA A 357 -6.79 -14.96 20.99
CA ALA A 357 -7.92 -15.54 21.70
C ALA A 357 -7.57 -16.88 22.36
N MET A 358 -6.79 -17.73 21.66
CA MET A 358 -6.32 -19.01 22.21
C MET A 358 -5.35 -18.81 23.38
N LEU A 359 -4.40 -17.87 23.28
CA LEU A 359 -3.40 -17.64 24.34
C LEU A 359 -4.02 -17.17 25.65
N VAL A 360 -5.08 -16.35 25.60
CA VAL A 360 -5.75 -15.83 26.81
C VAL A 360 -6.71 -16.83 27.45
N ASP A 361 -7.04 -17.93 26.77
CA ASP A 361 -7.92 -19.00 27.26
C ASP A 361 -7.09 -20.13 27.89
N PRO A 362 -7.18 -20.35 29.23
CA PRO A 362 -6.40 -21.38 29.89
C PRO A 362 -6.75 -22.81 29.45
N ALA A 363 -7.98 -23.03 29.00
CA ALA A 363 -8.41 -24.36 28.53
C ALA A 363 -7.74 -24.74 27.20
N LEU A 364 -7.37 -23.75 26.39
CA LEU A 364 -6.75 -23.96 25.07
C LEU A 364 -5.22 -23.86 25.13
N SER A 365 -4.69 -22.90 25.87
CA SER A 365 -3.27 -22.60 25.92
C SER A 365 -2.51 -23.35 27.02
N GLY A 366 -3.20 -23.69 28.11
CA GLY A 366 -2.57 -24.18 29.35
C GLY A 366 -1.83 -23.06 30.13
N LEU A 367 -1.93 -21.82 29.71
CA LEU A 367 -1.37 -20.64 30.37
C LEU A 367 -2.34 -20.09 31.42
N PRO A 368 -1.88 -19.22 32.35
CA PRO A 368 -2.80 -18.51 33.25
C PRO A 368 -3.86 -17.73 32.49
N ALA A 369 -5.10 -17.72 33.00
CA ALA A 369 -6.22 -17.01 32.37
C ALA A 369 -5.86 -15.55 32.09
N PHE A 370 -6.11 -15.09 30.89
CA PHE A 370 -5.76 -13.75 30.40
C PHE A 370 -4.30 -13.36 30.58
N LEU A 371 -3.40 -14.35 30.66
CA LEU A 371 -1.95 -14.15 30.78
C LEU A 371 -1.56 -13.29 31.98
N THR A 372 -2.26 -13.42 33.10
CA THR A 372 -1.94 -12.71 34.36
C THR A 372 -1.61 -13.69 35.48
N PRO A 373 -0.60 -13.39 36.34
CA PRO A 373 -0.25 -14.26 37.46
C PRO A 373 -1.35 -14.42 38.52
N ARG A 374 -2.25 -13.44 38.63
CA ARG A 374 -3.35 -13.39 39.61
C ARG A 374 -4.69 -13.12 38.95
N PRO A 375 -5.27 -14.12 38.19
CA PRO A 375 -6.58 -13.95 37.58
C PRO A 375 -7.67 -13.64 38.61
N GLY A 376 -8.58 -12.75 38.25
CA GLY A 376 -9.66 -12.28 39.12
C GLY A 376 -9.31 -11.01 39.91
N LEU A 377 -8.07 -10.86 40.42
CA LEU A 377 -7.56 -9.58 40.88
C LEU A 377 -7.13 -8.69 39.71
N ASN A 378 -6.46 -9.29 38.71
CA ASN A 378 -6.06 -8.66 37.48
C ASN A 378 -6.87 -9.22 36.32
N SER A 379 -7.18 -8.38 35.34
CA SER A 379 -7.85 -8.73 34.09
C SER A 379 -6.85 -9.06 32.95
N GLY A 380 -5.59 -8.63 33.05
CA GLY A 380 -4.51 -8.92 32.12
C GLY A 380 -4.85 -8.54 30.68
N PHE A 381 -4.70 -9.49 29.76
CA PHE A 381 -4.94 -9.29 28.33
C PHE A 381 -6.38 -9.54 27.87
N MET A 382 -7.37 -9.53 28.80
CA MET A 382 -8.79 -9.70 28.44
C MET A 382 -9.24 -8.64 27.41
N ILE A 383 -9.04 -7.35 27.70
CA ILE A 383 -9.47 -6.27 26.81
C ILE A 383 -8.58 -6.08 25.57
N PRO A 384 -7.27 -6.26 25.61
CA PRO A 384 -6.48 -6.35 24.37
C PRO A 384 -7.00 -7.39 23.37
N GLN A 385 -7.47 -8.57 23.82
CA GLN A 385 -8.12 -9.54 22.92
C GLN A 385 -9.41 -8.99 22.32
N VAL A 386 -10.25 -8.30 23.09
CA VAL A 386 -11.47 -7.64 22.57
C VAL A 386 -11.11 -6.57 21.54
N THR A 387 -10.03 -5.80 21.75
CA THR A 387 -9.52 -4.83 20.80
C THR A 387 -9.10 -5.50 19.49
N ALA A 388 -8.34 -6.59 19.56
CA ALA A 388 -7.94 -7.36 18.39
C ALA A 388 -9.16 -7.87 17.59
N ALA A 389 -10.18 -8.39 18.29
CA ALA A 389 -11.43 -8.85 17.69
C ALA A 389 -12.21 -7.71 17.00
N ALA A 390 -12.24 -6.50 17.61
CA ALA A 390 -12.88 -5.33 17.01
C ALA A 390 -12.18 -4.91 15.70
N LEU A 391 -10.85 -4.85 15.69
CA LEU A 391 -10.06 -4.49 14.50
C LEU A 391 -10.26 -5.50 13.35
N VAL A 392 -10.30 -6.78 13.66
CA VAL A 392 -10.57 -7.84 12.67
C VAL A 392 -12.00 -7.75 12.14
N SER A 393 -12.99 -7.48 12.99
CA SER A 393 -14.38 -7.30 12.57
C SER A 393 -14.53 -6.12 11.61
N GLU A 394 -13.87 -5.00 11.87
CA GLU A 394 -13.83 -3.84 10.98
C GLU A 394 -13.21 -4.18 9.62
N ASN A 395 -12.08 -4.90 9.62
CA ASN A 395 -11.44 -5.32 8.38
C ASN A 395 -12.33 -6.25 7.54
N LYS A 396 -13.11 -7.13 8.14
CA LYS A 396 -14.07 -7.98 7.43
C LYS A 396 -15.12 -7.15 6.68
N GLN A 397 -15.61 -6.06 7.26
CA GLN A 397 -16.54 -5.15 6.59
C GLN A 397 -15.85 -4.40 5.44
N ARG A 398 -14.61 -3.94 5.66
CA ARG A 398 -13.82 -3.25 4.63
C ARG A 398 -13.40 -4.18 3.48
N ALA A 399 -13.34 -5.48 3.69
CA ALA A 399 -12.95 -6.46 2.65
C ALA A 399 -14.10 -6.78 1.66
N TYR A 400 -15.32 -6.24 1.85
CA TYR A 400 -16.34 -6.38 0.83
C TYR A 400 -15.80 -5.87 -0.52
N PRO A 401 -15.86 -6.65 -1.61
CA PRO A 401 -15.22 -6.29 -2.85
C PRO A 401 -15.72 -4.96 -3.40
N ALA A 402 -14.81 -4.02 -3.64
CA ALA A 402 -15.14 -2.73 -4.23
C ALA A 402 -15.33 -2.84 -5.74
N SER A 403 -14.58 -3.73 -6.40
CA SER A 403 -14.60 -3.93 -7.85
C SER A 403 -15.91 -4.50 -8.41
N VAL A 404 -16.78 -5.03 -7.55
CA VAL A 404 -18.10 -5.54 -7.98
C VAL A 404 -19.17 -4.43 -8.05
N ASP A 405 -18.84 -3.21 -7.59
CA ASP A 405 -19.74 -2.06 -7.64
C ASP A 405 -19.44 -1.18 -8.86
N SER A 406 -20.45 -0.58 -9.42
CA SER A 406 -20.34 0.36 -10.53
C SER A 406 -21.53 1.32 -10.53
N ILE A 407 -21.23 2.63 -10.57
CA ILE A 407 -22.24 3.71 -10.62
C ILE A 407 -21.95 4.59 -11.83
N PRO A 408 -22.86 4.70 -12.83
CA PRO A 408 -22.64 5.58 -13.95
C PRO A 408 -22.40 7.04 -13.54
N THR A 409 -21.41 7.67 -14.16
CA THR A 409 -21.04 9.07 -13.94
C THR A 409 -21.04 9.87 -15.26
N SER A 410 -20.77 11.18 -15.19
CA SER A 410 -20.63 12.08 -16.35
C SER A 410 -21.77 11.97 -17.35
N ALA A 411 -23.02 12.00 -16.85
CA ALA A 411 -24.24 11.86 -17.66
C ALA A 411 -24.28 10.57 -18.51
N ASN A 412 -23.87 9.44 -17.91
CA ASN A 412 -23.77 8.12 -18.51
C ASN A 412 -22.69 7.98 -19.63
N GLN A 413 -21.78 8.91 -19.74
CA GLN A 413 -20.61 8.74 -20.61
C GLN A 413 -19.64 7.69 -20.02
N GLU A 414 -19.54 7.64 -18.70
CA GLU A 414 -18.81 6.69 -17.89
C GLU A 414 -19.82 5.73 -17.25
N ASP A 415 -20.38 4.82 -18.06
CA ASP A 415 -21.48 3.92 -17.69
C ASP A 415 -21.02 2.68 -16.94
N HIS A 416 -19.72 2.38 -16.95
CA HIS A 416 -19.06 1.35 -16.17
C HIS A 416 -17.78 1.91 -15.53
N VAL A 417 -17.66 1.79 -14.20
CA VAL A 417 -16.54 2.33 -13.41
C VAL A 417 -15.96 1.26 -12.48
N SER A 418 -14.66 1.36 -12.17
CA SER A 418 -13.94 0.30 -11.45
C SER A 418 -14.05 0.37 -9.92
N MET A 419 -14.38 1.50 -9.35
CA MET A 419 -14.27 1.81 -7.92
C MET A 419 -12.85 1.62 -7.33
N ALA A 420 -11.81 1.61 -8.17
CA ALA A 420 -10.42 1.39 -7.75
C ALA A 420 -9.95 2.40 -6.70
N ALA A 421 -10.41 3.64 -6.78
CA ALA A 421 -10.05 4.69 -5.84
C ALA A 421 -10.50 4.37 -4.40
N HIS A 422 -11.72 3.89 -4.21
CA HIS A 422 -12.21 3.39 -2.92
C HIS A 422 -11.50 2.08 -2.55
N GLY A 423 -11.42 1.14 -3.49
CA GLY A 423 -10.80 -0.17 -3.30
C GLY A 423 -9.37 -0.08 -2.78
N SER A 424 -8.55 0.79 -3.37
CA SER A 424 -7.16 0.99 -2.97
C SER A 424 -7.01 1.79 -1.66
N ARG A 425 -7.76 2.89 -1.51
CA ARG A 425 -7.67 3.74 -0.32
C ARG A 425 -8.05 3.01 0.97
N ARG A 426 -9.07 2.13 0.94
CA ARG A 426 -9.51 1.36 2.12
C ARG A 426 -8.45 0.41 2.65
N LEU A 427 -7.44 0.03 1.84
CA LEU A 427 -6.37 -0.86 2.26
C LEU A 427 -5.49 -0.24 3.36
N LEU A 428 -5.27 1.08 3.34
CA LEU A 428 -4.42 1.75 4.32
C LEU A 428 -4.92 1.55 5.77
N PRO A 429 -6.19 1.88 6.12
CA PRO A 429 -6.69 1.59 7.47
C PRO A 429 -6.81 0.08 7.74
N MET A 430 -6.95 -0.79 6.72
CA MET A 430 -6.92 -2.23 6.94
C MET A 430 -5.53 -2.71 7.36
N VAL A 431 -4.47 -2.17 6.76
CA VAL A 431 -3.08 -2.41 7.16
C VAL A 431 -2.86 -1.96 8.61
N ASP A 432 -3.31 -0.75 8.96
CA ASP A 432 -3.20 -0.24 10.34
C ASP A 432 -3.89 -1.15 11.35
N ASN A 433 -5.08 -1.63 11.05
CA ASN A 433 -5.82 -2.57 11.89
C ASN A 433 -5.04 -3.89 12.08
N VAL A 434 -4.46 -4.46 11.01
CA VAL A 434 -3.65 -5.69 11.13
C VAL A 434 -2.39 -5.45 11.96
N MET A 435 -1.71 -4.31 11.78
CA MET A 435 -0.56 -3.96 12.63
C MET A 435 -0.95 -3.86 14.11
N GLY A 436 -2.16 -3.35 14.40
CA GLY A 436 -2.73 -3.34 15.75
C GLY A 436 -2.92 -4.75 16.33
N VAL A 437 -3.51 -5.65 15.55
CA VAL A 437 -3.70 -7.06 15.95
C VAL A 437 -2.35 -7.74 16.19
N LEU A 438 -1.36 -7.55 15.32
CA LEU A 438 -0.02 -8.12 15.47
C LEU A 438 0.75 -7.55 16.67
N GLY A 439 0.59 -6.26 16.97
CA GLY A 439 1.14 -5.65 18.19
C GLY A 439 0.59 -6.30 19.46
N ILE A 440 -0.72 -6.55 19.50
CA ILE A 440 -1.37 -7.25 20.61
C ILE A 440 -0.91 -8.71 20.66
N GLU A 441 -0.80 -9.40 19.52
CA GLU A 441 -0.28 -10.77 19.45
C GLU A 441 1.16 -10.85 19.98
N LEU A 442 2.03 -9.93 19.59
CA LEU A 442 3.41 -9.86 20.08
C LEU A 442 3.48 -9.75 21.61
N LEU A 443 2.63 -8.89 22.19
CA LEU A 443 2.54 -8.74 23.65
C LEU A 443 2.06 -10.03 24.33
N CYS A 444 0.97 -10.63 23.83
CA CYS A 444 0.40 -11.86 24.37
C CYS A 444 1.36 -13.04 24.27
N ALA A 445 2.00 -13.21 23.10
CA ALA A 445 2.93 -14.31 22.87
C ALA A 445 4.21 -14.19 23.73
N ALA A 446 4.76 -12.99 23.86
CA ALA A 446 5.90 -12.74 24.72
C ALA A 446 5.55 -12.99 26.20
N GLN A 447 4.38 -12.55 26.64
CA GLN A 447 3.88 -12.80 28.01
C GLN A 447 3.67 -14.30 28.27
N GLY A 448 3.10 -15.01 27.27
CA GLY A 448 2.93 -16.47 27.36
C GLY A 448 4.25 -17.21 27.49
N CYS A 449 5.27 -16.81 26.72
CA CYS A 449 6.62 -17.40 26.84
C CYS A 449 7.25 -17.13 28.22
N ASP A 450 7.02 -15.99 28.85
CA ASP A 450 7.55 -15.67 30.17
C ASP A 450 7.07 -16.66 31.26
N PHE A 451 5.85 -17.21 31.14
CA PHE A 451 5.31 -18.20 32.08
C PHE A 451 6.00 -19.57 31.98
N HIS A 452 6.81 -19.81 30.97
CA HIS A 452 7.56 -21.05 30.83
C HIS A 452 8.95 -21.01 31.49
N ALA A 453 9.33 -19.88 32.12
CA ALA A 453 10.62 -19.79 32.80
C ALA A 453 10.85 -20.98 33.77
N PRO A 454 12.06 -21.60 33.78
CA PRO A 454 13.31 -21.14 33.19
C PRO A 454 13.51 -21.53 31.70
N LEU A 455 12.55 -22.19 31.05
CA LEU A 455 12.66 -22.58 29.65
C LEU A 455 12.59 -21.33 28.76
N GLY A 456 13.56 -21.20 27.84
CA GLY A 456 13.56 -20.14 26.83
C GLY A 456 12.95 -20.61 25.50
N THR A 457 12.50 -19.66 24.71
CA THR A 457 12.13 -19.89 23.30
C THR A 457 13.39 -20.05 22.43
N SER A 458 13.25 -20.15 21.11
CA SER A 458 14.39 -20.24 20.20
C SER A 458 15.25 -18.96 20.20
N PRO A 459 16.54 -19.03 19.82
CA PRO A 459 17.39 -17.82 19.76
C PRO A 459 16.82 -16.67 18.91
N PRO A 460 16.24 -16.92 17.70
CA PRO A 460 15.55 -15.89 16.92
C PRO A 460 14.39 -15.23 17.68
N LEU A 461 13.51 -16.02 18.27
CA LEU A 461 12.35 -15.54 18.98
C LEU A 461 12.72 -14.87 20.33
N GLU A 462 13.81 -15.34 20.97
CA GLU A 462 14.34 -14.70 22.17
C GLU A 462 14.92 -13.31 21.87
N ALA A 463 15.49 -13.09 20.69
CA ALA A 463 15.92 -11.78 20.25
C ALA A 463 14.71 -10.83 20.08
N VAL A 464 13.60 -11.31 19.54
CA VAL A 464 12.35 -10.56 19.43
C VAL A 464 11.74 -10.24 20.80
N ARG A 465 11.73 -11.22 21.72
CA ARG A 465 11.26 -10.98 23.11
C ARG A 465 12.12 -9.91 23.79
N ARG A 466 13.43 -9.97 23.67
CA ARG A 466 14.34 -8.96 24.24
C ARG A 466 14.11 -7.58 23.63
N LEU A 467 13.86 -7.48 22.33
CA LEU A 467 13.50 -6.23 21.67
C LEU A 467 12.22 -5.63 22.29
N LEU A 468 11.17 -6.43 22.44
CA LEU A 468 9.93 -6.00 23.06
C LEU A 468 10.14 -5.62 24.55
N ARG A 469 10.83 -6.47 25.34
CA ARG A 469 11.04 -6.27 26.78
C ARG A 469 11.95 -5.07 27.07
N GLY A 470 12.74 -4.61 26.11
CA GLY A 470 13.47 -3.33 26.21
C GLY A 470 12.56 -2.10 26.22
N GLN A 471 11.29 -2.23 25.82
CA GLN A 471 10.32 -1.13 25.76
C GLN A 471 9.07 -1.38 26.62
N VAL A 472 8.66 -2.64 26.76
CA VAL A 472 7.44 -3.07 27.46
C VAL A 472 7.80 -4.15 28.48
N PRO A 473 7.76 -3.87 29.79
CA PRO A 473 8.04 -4.87 30.82
C PRO A 473 6.94 -5.95 30.87
N HIS A 474 7.25 -7.06 31.55
CA HIS A 474 6.25 -8.08 31.89
C HIS A 474 5.03 -7.48 32.59
N LEU A 475 3.86 -8.04 32.38
CA LEU A 475 2.62 -7.62 33.04
C LEU A 475 2.40 -8.45 34.31
N ASP A 476 2.94 -7.96 35.43
CA ASP A 476 2.73 -8.57 36.76
C ASP A 476 1.40 -8.17 37.37
N GLU A 477 0.99 -6.92 37.17
CA GLU A 477 -0.25 -6.30 37.62
C GLU A 477 -0.86 -5.45 36.52
N ASP A 478 -2.18 -5.26 36.57
CA ASP A 478 -2.89 -4.43 35.58
C ASP A 478 -2.34 -3.00 35.60
N ARG A 479 -2.11 -2.45 34.42
CA ARG A 479 -1.68 -1.07 34.16
C ARG A 479 -2.35 -0.50 32.91
N HIS A 480 -2.16 0.77 32.65
CA HIS A 480 -2.63 1.40 31.42
C HIS A 480 -1.91 0.78 30.19
N LEU A 481 -2.58 -0.14 29.49
CA LEU A 481 -1.98 -0.95 28.42
C LEU A 481 -1.86 -0.24 27.08
N HIS A 482 -2.62 0.85 26.83
CA HIS A 482 -2.57 1.54 25.54
C HIS A 482 -1.14 1.96 25.12
N PRO A 483 -0.29 2.57 25.98
CA PRO A 483 1.08 2.88 25.60
C PRO A 483 1.94 1.66 25.25
N ASP A 484 1.68 0.51 25.88
CA ASP A 484 2.39 -0.73 25.59
C ASP A 484 1.98 -1.31 24.22
N ILE A 485 0.69 -1.24 23.90
CA ILE A 485 0.16 -1.64 22.59
C ILE A 485 0.75 -0.75 21.49
N GLU A 486 0.77 0.58 21.69
CA GLU A 486 1.36 1.51 20.71
C GLU A 486 2.86 1.23 20.45
N LYS A 487 3.64 0.92 21.49
CA LYS A 487 5.05 0.53 21.34
C LYS A 487 5.19 -0.77 20.54
N ALA A 488 4.35 -1.77 20.81
CA ALA A 488 4.37 -3.02 20.07
C ALA A 488 3.96 -2.81 18.60
N ILE A 489 2.95 -1.99 18.32
CA ILE A 489 2.56 -1.58 16.97
C ILE A 489 3.73 -0.89 16.24
N ALA A 490 4.41 0.03 16.91
CA ALA A 490 5.56 0.73 16.34
C ALA A 490 6.70 -0.23 15.96
N LEU A 491 6.96 -1.27 16.77
CA LEU A 491 7.94 -2.32 16.45
C LEU A 491 7.54 -3.13 15.22
N VAL A 492 6.25 -3.47 15.07
CA VAL A 492 5.71 -4.15 13.88
C VAL A 492 5.85 -3.24 12.65
N ARG A 493 5.36 -2.01 12.75
CA ARG A 493 5.33 -1.03 11.65
C ARG A 493 6.72 -0.68 11.11
N SER A 494 7.71 -0.59 11.98
CA SER A 494 9.10 -0.31 11.59
C SER A 494 9.80 -1.52 10.96
N GLY A 495 9.21 -2.72 10.99
CA GLY A 495 9.86 -3.97 10.58
C GLY A 495 10.89 -4.50 11.57
N ALA A 496 11.04 -3.87 12.74
CA ALA A 496 12.03 -4.26 13.75
C ALA A 496 11.78 -5.67 14.30
N VAL A 497 10.53 -6.14 14.34
CA VAL A 497 10.17 -7.50 14.75
C VAL A 497 10.79 -8.54 13.81
N ALA A 498 10.59 -8.37 12.52
CA ALA A 498 11.14 -9.26 11.50
C ALA A 498 12.68 -9.20 11.46
N ALA A 499 13.24 -7.99 11.55
CA ALA A 499 14.69 -7.79 11.56
C ALA A 499 15.37 -8.43 12.79
N ALA A 500 14.77 -8.31 13.98
CA ALA A 500 15.33 -8.87 15.21
C ALA A 500 15.39 -10.40 15.20
N ALA A 501 14.48 -11.06 14.50
CA ALA A 501 14.48 -12.52 14.35
C ALA A 501 15.74 -13.05 13.63
N GLY A 502 16.34 -12.25 12.76
CA GLY A 502 17.61 -12.58 12.10
C GLY A 502 17.59 -13.82 11.20
N VAL A 503 16.40 -14.24 10.76
CA VAL A 503 16.18 -15.35 9.82
C VAL A 503 15.62 -14.82 8.50
N GLU A 504 15.85 -15.58 7.42
CA GLU A 504 15.25 -15.26 6.13
C GLU A 504 13.73 -15.47 6.19
N LEU A 505 12.98 -14.42 5.84
CA LEU A 505 11.53 -14.43 5.79
C LEU A 505 11.09 -14.15 4.36
N PRO A 506 10.08 -14.89 3.85
CA PRO A 506 9.59 -14.68 2.50
C PRO A 506 8.91 -13.30 2.36
N GLY A 507 8.96 -12.75 1.14
CA GLY A 507 8.38 -11.46 0.80
C GLY A 507 7.79 -11.44 -0.61
N LEU A 508 7.53 -10.23 -1.12
CA LEU A 508 6.92 -10.02 -2.43
C LEU A 508 7.83 -10.48 -3.57
N ALA A 509 9.13 -10.25 -3.47
CA ALA A 509 10.08 -10.86 -4.39
C ALA A 509 10.13 -12.37 -4.12
N GLY A 510 9.86 -13.18 -5.14
CA GLY A 510 10.02 -14.63 -5.05
C GLY A 510 11.49 -14.98 -4.82
N SER A 511 11.76 -15.99 -3.97
CA SER A 511 13.10 -16.58 -3.79
C SER A 511 13.49 -17.41 -5.01
#